data_32272ef738238ccc8e74dc5e8e50c2f2
#
_entry.id   32272ef738238ccc8e74dc5e8e50c2f2
#
_cell.length_a   1.000
_cell.length_b   1.000
_cell.length_c   1.000
_cell.angle_alpha   90.00
_cell.angle_beta   90.00
_cell.angle_gamma   90.00
#
_symmetry.space_group_name_H-M   'P 1'
#
loop_
_entity.id
_entity.type
_entity.pdbx_description
1 polymer ?
#
loop_
_entity_poly.entity_id
_entity_poly.type
_entity_poly.pdbx_seq_one_letter_code
_entity_poly.pdbx_strand_id
1 'polypeptide(L)'
;MGFKIPWKLISIGLYGVDEISSLITYSDVVEYLDSLLIEINEQTDDIITLICAEDNSTEFDKILKKFASKDASNIAIQKRKWRACLLKILIENISVDSLQGLLELMWFWISMGKPDDCPQTFPSSDNKKSIQDYFTQASYEFNLNKNREWLNEEILSIVKLEQ
;
A
#
# COMPACT_ATOMS: atom_id res chain seq x y z
N MET A 1 2.08 6.19 -10.02
CA MET A 1 0.64 5.88 -9.88
C MET A 1 -0.26 7.12 -9.96
N GLY A 2 0.24 8.33 -9.80
CA GLY A 2 -0.54 9.57 -9.91
C GLY A 2 -1.53 9.85 -8.77
N PHE A 3 -1.38 9.17 -7.63
CA PHE A 3 -2.18 9.43 -6.43
C PHE A 3 -1.76 10.73 -5.76
N LYS A 4 -2.72 11.45 -5.17
CA LYS A 4 -2.42 12.47 -4.17
C LYS A 4 -1.85 11.82 -2.92
N ILE A 5 -0.90 12.48 -2.26
CA ILE A 5 -0.25 12.00 -1.04
C ILE A 5 -0.69 12.89 0.15
N PRO A 6 -1.89 12.65 0.72
CA PRO A 6 -2.37 13.39 1.88
C PRO A 6 -1.67 12.92 3.16
N TRP A 7 -1.72 13.73 4.22
CA TRP A 7 -1.08 13.44 5.50
C TRP A 7 -1.55 12.12 6.15
N LYS A 8 -2.83 11.75 5.96
CA LYS A 8 -3.33 10.45 6.42
C LYS A 8 -2.65 9.28 5.74
N LEU A 9 -2.33 9.39 4.44
CA LEU A 9 -1.60 8.34 3.73
C LEU A 9 -0.22 8.13 4.35
N ILE A 10 0.51 9.22 4.62
CA ILE A 10 1.83 9.20 5.25
C ILE A 10 1.72 8.60 6.67
N SER A 11 0.75 9.05 7.45
CA SER A 11 0.53 8.54 8.80
C SER A 11 0.23 7.03 8.84
N ILE A 12 -0.59 6.53 7.90
CA ILE A 12 -0.86 5.09 7.78
C ILE A 12 0.43 4.34 7.42
N GLY A 13 1.22 4.86 6.49
CA GLY A 13 2.47 4.24 6.09
C GLY A 13 3.49 4.17 7.23
N LEU A 14 3.58 5.20 8.07
CA LEU A 14 4.54 5.26 9.17
C LEU A 14 4.11 4.44 10.40
N TYR A 15 2.85 4.51 10.80
CA TYR A 15 2.37 3.89 12.05
C TYR A 15 1.61 2.58 11.83
N GLY A 16 1.18 2.31 10.60
CA GLY A 16 0.25 1.23 10.30
C GLY A 16 -1.19 1.58 10.67
N VAL A 17 -2.13 0.76 10.23
CA VAL A 17 -3.54 0.79 10.61
C VAL A 17 -4.20 -0.54 10.24
N ASP A 18 -4.93 -1.13 11.16
CA ASP A 18 -5.62 -2.41 10.96
C ASP A 18 -4.67 -3.49 10.38
N GLU A 19 -4.96 -4.04 9.21
CA GLU A 19 -4.15 -5.04 8.51
C GLU A 19 -2.89 -4.50 7.82
N ILE A 20 -2.74 -3.17 7.72
CA ILE A 20 -1.56 -2.53 7.11
C ILE A 20 -0.54 -2.24 8.22
N SER A 21 0.59 -2.96 8.20
CA SER A 21 1.71 -2.69 9.10
C SER A 21 2.45 -1.40 8.70
N SER A 22 3.36 -0.92 9.55
CA SER A 22 4.28 0.16 9.19
C SER A 22 5.10 -0.21 7.94
N LEU A 23 5.12 0.66 6.94
CA LEU A 23 5.66 0.43 5.59
C LEU A 23 6.79 1.40 5.21
N ILE A 24 6.81 2.54 5.87
CA ILE A 24 7.80 3.60 5.64
C ILE A 24 8.45 3.99 6.96
N THR A 25 9.62 4.57 6.88
CA THR A 25 10.40 5.05 8.02
C THR A 25 10.25 6.57 8.19
N TYR A 26 10.75 7.10 9.31
CA TYR A 26 10.86 8.55 9.52
C TYR A 26 11.72 9.20 8.43
N SER A 27 12.82 8.55 8.04
CA SER A 27 13.71 9.03 6.98
C SER A 27 12.98 9.17 5.64
N ASP A 28 12.11 8.19 5.29
CA ASP A 28 11.33 8.26 4.05
C ASP A 28 10.35 9.45 4.07
N VAL A 29 9.77 9.75 5.24
CA VAL A 29 8.89 10.92 5.41
C VAL A 29 9.69 12.21 5.24
N VAL A 30 10.86 12.32 5.85
CA VAL A 30 11.74 13.51 5.73
C VAL A 30 12.17 13.71 4.28
N GLU A 31 12.62 12.67 3.60
CA GLU A 31 13.01 12.74 2.17
C GLU A 31 11.85 13.22 1.28
N TYR A 32 10.64 12.72 1.55
CA TYR A 32 9.44 13.19 0.86
C TYR A 32 9.17 14.67 1.11
N LEU A 33 9.28 15.12 2.38
CA LEU A 33 9.07 16.53 2.75
C LEU A 33 10.11 17.45 2.13
N ASP A 34 11.36 17.04 2.07
CA ASP A 34 12.44 17.78 1.38
C ASP A 34 12.10 17.97 -0.10
N SER A 35 11.59 16.92 -0.76
CA SER A 35 11.15 17.03 -2.15
C SER A 35 9.99 18.01 -2.34
N LEU A 36 9.05 18.05 -1.39
CA LEU A 36 7.94 19.01 -1.40
C LEU A 36 8.38 20.45 -1.20
N LEU A 37 9.38 20.71 -0.34
CA LEU A 37 9.90 22.07 -0.15
C LEU A 37 10.48 22.68 -1.43
N ILE A 38 11.04 21.83 -2.31
CA ILE A 38 11.56 22.25 -3.61
C ILE A 38 10.41 22.64 -4.56
N GLU A 39 9.27 21.96 -4.47
CA GLU A 39 8.12 22.16 -5.37
C GLU A 39 7.11 23.20 -4.87
N ILE A 40 6.94 23.33 -3.56
CA ILE A 40 5.91 24.14 -2.92
C ILE A 40 6.58 25.29 -2.16
N ASN A 41 6.39 26.53 -2.63
CA ASN A 41 6.89 27.75 -1.96
C ASN A 41 6.19 28.04 -0.59
N GLU A 42 5.50 27.06 0.00
CA GLU A 42 4.82 27.17 1.30
C GLU A 42 5.66 26.49 2.39
N GLN A 43 6.66 27.22 2.87
CA GLN A 43 7.40 26.83 4.08
C GLN A 43 6.55 27.18 5.30
N THR A 44 5.92 26.19 5.90
CA THR A 44 5.36 26.35 7.24
C THR A 44 6.38 25.92 8.30
N ASP A 45 6.44 26.62 9.43
CA ASP A 45 7.34 26.26 10.55
C ASP A 45 7.18 24.81 10.98
N ASP A 46 5.94 24.28 10.95
CA ASP A 46 5.63 22.88 11.27
C ASP A 46 6.34 21.90 10.31
N ILE A 47 6.44 22.19 8.99
CA ILE A 47 7.13 21.33 8.01
C ILE A 47 8.65 21.38 8.24
N ILE A 48 9.20 22.57 8.46
CA ILE A 48 10.63 22.72 8.78
C ILE A 48 10.96 21.96 10.06
N THR A 49 10.10 22.03 11.06
CA THR A 49 10.29 21.30 12.32
C THR A 49 10.26 19.78 12.10
N LEU A 50 9.37 19.27 11.23
CA LEU A 50 9.35 17.82 10.88
C LEU A 50 10.64 17.38 10.21
N ILE A 51 11.20 18.18 9.29
CA ILE A 51 12.44 17.86 8.57
C ILE A 51 13.65 17.90 9.52
N CYS A 52 13.67 18.83 10.47
CA CYS A 52 14.77 18.99 11.41
C CYS A 52 14.64 18.13 12.68
N ALA A 53 13.52 17.45 12.86
CA ALA A 53 13.29 16.64 14.06
C ALA A 53 14.16 15.38 14.04
N GLU A 54 14.62 14.96 15.23
CA GLU A 54 15.26 13.65 15.37
C GLU A 54 14.26 12.52 15.12
N ASP A 55 14.75 11.42 14.53
CA ASP A 55 13.98 10.21 14.28
C ASP A 55 13.30 9.73 15.58
N ASN A 56 12.01 9.38 15.49
CA ASN A 56 11.19 8.94 16.62
C ASN A 56 10.99 9.98 17.74
N SER A 57 11.21 11.27 17.45
CA SER A 57 10.95 12.32 18.44
C SER A 57 9.46 12.47 18.70
N THR A 58 9.11 12.73 19.97
CA THR A 58 7.71 13.03 20.34
C THR A 58 7.15 14.27 19.63
N GLU A 59 8.00 15.18 19.24
CA GLU A 59 7.63 16.39 18.49
C GLU A 59 7.24 16.06 17.06
N PHE A 60 8.01 15.23 16.37
CA PHE A 60 7.69 14.72 15.02
C PHE A 60 6.31 14.07 15.02
N ASP A 61 6.10 13.10 15.92
CA ASP A 61 4.83 12.39 16.06
C ASP A 61 3.64 13.32 16.32
N LYS A 62 3.83 14.29 17.18
CA LYS A 62 2.79 15.28 17.52
C LYS A 62 2.40 16.12 16.29
N ILE A 63 3.37 16.58 15.54
CA ILE A 63 3.12 17.41 14.35
C ILE A 63 2.47 16.57 13.25
N LEU A 64 3.00 15.39 12.95
CA LEU A 64 2.44 14.51 11.92
C LEU A 64 0.99 14.09 12.25
N LYS A 65 0.71 13.72 13.49
CA LYS A 65 -0.66 13.42 13.97
C LYS A 65 -1.58 14.63 13.87
N LYS A 66 -1.08 15.86 14.16
CA LYS A 66 -1.82 17.11 13.99
C LYS A 66 -2.23 17.31 12.50
N PHE A 67 -1.31 17.09 11.56
CA PHE A 67 -1.61 17.20 10.15
C PHE A 67 -2.58 16.10 9.68
N ALA A 68 -2.34 14.86 10.05
CA ALA A 68 -3.22 13.74 9.70
C ALA A 68 -4.65 13.91 10.27
N SER A 69 -4.79 14.53 11.46
CA SER A 69 -6.11 14.79 12.05
C SER A 69 -6.89 15.89 11.35
N LYS A 70 -6.20 16.87 10.75
CA LYS A 70 -6.82 17.97 9.98
C LYS A 70 -7.09 17.59 8.53
N ASP A 71 -6.47 16.51 8.06
CA ASP A 71 -6.65 16.02 6.71
C ASP A 71 -8.06 15.43 6.53
N ALA A 72 -8.86 16.04 5.65
CA ALA A 72 -10.23 15.62 5.37
C ALA A 72 -10.31 14.35 4.50
N SER A 73 -9.18 13.82 4.00
CA SER A 73 -9.17 12.65 3.13
C SER A 73 -9.76 11.41 3.82
N ASN A 74 -10.43 10.57 3.02
CA ASN A 74 -11.08 9.36 3.50
C ASN A 74 -10.03 8.27 3.81
N ILE A 75 -10.02 7.77 5.05
CA ILE A 75 -9.08 6.74 5.51
C ILE A 75 -9.19 5.43 4.71
N ALA A 76 -10.39 5.03 4.30
CA ALA A 76 -10.58 3.83 3.51
C ALA A 76 -9.91 3.95 2.13
N ILE A 77 -9.96 5.13 1.50
CA ILE A 77 -9.25 5.40 0.24
C ILE A 77 -7.74 5.34 0.47
N GLN A 78 -7.23 5.87 1.58
CA GLN A 78 -5.79 5.83 1.87
C GLN A 78 -5.29 4.38 2.11
N LYS A 79 -6.08 3.55 2.77
CA LYS A 79 -5.80 2.10 2.91
C LYS A 79 -5.78 1.40 1.54
N ARG A 80 -6.73 1.71 0.65
CA ARG A 80 -6.75 1.17 -0.72
C ARG A 80 -5.49 1.57 -1.50
N LYS A 81 -5.01 2.81 -1.38
CA LYS A 81 -3.77 3.26 -2.01
C LYS A 81 -2.57 2.44 -1.55
N TRP A 82 -2.41 2.25 -0.24
CA TRP A 82 -1.32 1.42 0.29
C TRP A 82 -1.41 -0.01 -0.22
N ARG A 83 -2.61 -0.63 -0.20
CA ARG A 83 -2.81 -1.97 -0.75
C ARG A 83 -2.40 -2.05 -2.23
N ALA A 84 -2.80 -1.07 -3.05
CA ALA A 84 -2.40 -1.00 -4.45
C ALA A 84 -0.88 -0.82 -4.64
N CYS A 85 -0.23 0.05 -3.83
CA CYS A 85 1.21 0.23 -3.87
C CYS A 85 1.96 -1.06 -3.52
N LEU A 86 1.56 -1.75 -2.45
CA LEU A 86 2.19 -2.99 -2.01
C LEU A 86 2.00 -4.12 -3.03
N LEU A 87 0.79 -4.26 -3.60
CA LEU A 87 0.56 -5.24 -4.66
C LEU A 87 1.40 -4.94 -5.91
N LYS A 88 1.56 -3.67 -6.28
CA LYS A 88 2.43 -3.28 -7.39
C LYS A 88 3.87 -3.70 -7.14
N ILE A 89 4.42 -3.37 -5.97
CA ILE A 89 5.78 -3.75 -5.59
C ILE A 89 5.94 -5.28 -5.61
N LEU A 90 4.96 -6.02 -5.09
CA LEU A 90 4.97 -7.47 -5.13
C LEU A 90 5.01 -7.98 -6.57
N ILE A 91 4.12 -7.53 -7.45
CA ILE A 91 4.04 -7.97 -8.86
C ILE A 91 5.32 -7.67 -9.64
N GLU A 92 5.97 -6.54 -9.35
CA GLU A 92 7.22 -6.13 -10.02
C GLU A 92 8.43 -6.98 -9.59
N ASN A 93 8.36 -7.58 -8.40
CA ASN A 93 9.45 -8.38 -7.81
C ASN A 93 9.08 -9.85 -7.62
N ILE A 94 7.92 -10.29 -8.10
CA ILE A 94 7.39 -11.63 -7.85
C ILE A 94 8.31 -12.71 -8.42
N SER A 95 8.42 -13.82 -7.71
CA SER A 95 9.19 -14.97 -8.17
C SER A 95 8.69 -15.51 -9.50
N VAL A 96 9.61 -15.85 -10.40
CA VAL A 96 9.31 -16.53 -11.67
C VAL A 96 8.98 -18.01 -11.47
N ASP A 97 9.35 -18.58 -10.32
CA ASP A 97 8.93 -19.93 -9.93
C ASP A 97 7.44 -19.92 -9.59
N SER A 98 6.67 -20.78 -10.24
CA SER A 98 5.21 -20.77 -10.17
C SER A 98 4.68 -21.10 -8.77
N LEU A 99 5.33 -22.00 -8.04
CA LEU A 99 4.95 -22.33 -6.67
C LEU A 99 5.22 -21.14 -5.74
N GLN A 100 6.42 -20.61 -5.79
CA GLN A 100 6.81 -19.47 -4.96
C GLN A 100 5.96 -18.23 -5.27
N GLY A 101 5.77 -17.89 -6.54
CA GLY A 101 4.96 -16.73 -6.92
C GLY A 101 3.49 -16.85 -6.52
N LEU A 102 2.88 -18.06 -6.62
CA LEU A 102 1.53 -18.29 -6.11
C LEU A 102 1.45 -18.13 -4.59
N LEU A 103 2.46 -18.63 -3.84
CA LEU A 103 2.51 -18.47 -2.40
C LEU A 103 2.65 -16.99 -2.01
N GLU A 104 3.47 -16.21 -2.70
CA GLU A 104 3.64 -14.78 -2.47
C GLU A 104 2.32 -14.02 -2.66
N LEU A 105 1.59 -14.27 -3.76
CA LEU A 105 0.27 -13.68 -3.99
C LEU A 105 -0.75 -14.10 -2.93
N MET A 106 -0.78 -15.38 -2.55
CA MET A 106 -1.69 -15.87 -1.53
C MET A 106 -1.42 -15.23 -0.17
N TRP A 107 -0.14 -15.15 0.25
CA TRP A 107 0.24 -14.54 1.52
C TRP A 107 -0.06 -13.04 1.55
N PHE A 108 0.16 -12.34 0.44
CA PHE A 108 -0.24 -10.94 0.33
C PHE A 108 -1.73 -10.76 0.65
N TRP A 109 -2.61 -11.49 -0.01
CA TRP A 109 -4.05 -11.34 0.20
C TRP A 109 -4.53 -11.85 1.58
N ILE A 110 -3.86 -12.86 2.13
CA ILE A 110 -4.11 -13.30 3.51
C ILE A 110 -3.73 -12.20 4.50
N SER A 111 -2.58 -11.57 4.33
CA SER A 111 -2.13 -10.47 5.21
C SER A 111 -3.02 -9.23 5.10
N MET A 112 -3.66 -9.00 3.93
CA MET A 112 -4.65 -7.95 3.72
C MET A 112 -6.07 -8.32 4.19
N GLY A 113 -6.24 -9.42 4.94
CA GLY A 113 -7.53 -9.85 5.50
C GLY A 113 -8.49 -10.47 4.49
N LYS A 114 -8.03 -10.83 3.28
CA LYS A 114 -8.86 -11.38 2.20
C LYS A 114 -10.14 -10.56 1.95
N PRO A 115 -10.04 -9.33 1.50
CA PRO A 115 -11.20 -8.49 1.23
C PRO A 115 -12.08 -9.12 0.14
N ASP A 116 -13.37 -8.74 0.11
CA ASP A 116 -14.36 -9.32 -0.83
C ASP A 116 -13.99 -9.10 -2.29
N ASP A 117 -13.22 -8.06 -2.60
CA ASP A 117 -12.71 -7.73 -3.94
C ASP A 117 -11.39 -8.42 -4.30
N CYS A 118 -10.92 -9.37 -3.48
CA CYS A 118 -9.68 -10.11 -3.71
C CYS A 118 -9.73 -10.91 -5.02
N PRO A 119 -8.85 -10.64 -6.00
CA PRO A 119 -8.85 -11.36 -7.28
C PRO A 119 -8.20 -12.74 -7.20
N GLN A 120 -7.46 -13.01 -6.12
CA GLN A 120 -6.69 -14.25 -5.91
C GLN A 120 -7.63 -15.42 -5.69
N THR A 121 -7.44 -16.48 -6.47
CA THR A 121 -8.06 -17.77 -6.17
C THR A 121 -7.23 -18.51 -5.11
N PHE A 122 -7.90 -19.23 -4.23
CA PHE A 122 -7.26 -20.03 -3.19
C PHE A 122 -7.61 -21.51 -3.39
N PRO A 123 -6.70 -22.43 -3.03
CA PRO A 123 -7.05 -23.83 -3.00
C PRO A 123 -8.19 -24.04 -2.01
N SER A 124 -9.29 -24.66 -2.44
CA SER A 124 -10.47 -24.91 -1.61
C SER A 124 -10.57 -26.40 -1.33
N SER A 125 -10.91 -26.76 -0.09
CA SER A 125 -11.24 -28.12 0.30
C SER A 125 -12.48 -28.67 -0.40
N ASP A 126 -13.35 -27.77 -0.90
CA ASP A 126 -14.63 -28.12 -1.55
C ASP A 126 -14.48 -28.30 -3.07
N ASN A 127 -13.36 -27.87 -3.65
CA ASN A 127 -13.06 -28.11 -5.07
C ASN A 127 -12.43 -29.49 -5.23
N LYS A 128 -12.99 -30.30 -6.15
CA LYS A 128 -12.47 -31.63 -6.54
C LYS A 128 -11.04 -31.60 -7.14
N LYS A 129 -10.40 -30.44 -7.21
CA LYS A 129 -9.02 -30.28 -7.61
C LYS A 129 -8.11 -30.50 -6.40
N SER A 130 -7.12 -31.37 -6.58
CA SER A 130 -6.12 -31.57 -5.54
C SER A 130 -5.32 -30.29 -5.29
N ILE A 131 -4.72 -30.14 -4.11
CA ILE A 131 -3.78 -29.05 -3.83
C ILE A 131 -2.68 -28.97 -4.89
N GLN A 132 -2.23 -30.12 -5.38
CA GLN A 132 -1.22 -30.21 -6.44
C GLN A 132 -1.69 -29.61 -7.78
N ASP A 133 -2.98 -29.73 -8.12
CA ASP A 133 -3.56 -29.15 -9.34
C ASP A 133 -3.64 -27.60 -9.28
N TYR A 134 -3.57 -27.02 -8.06
CA TYR A 134 -3.54 -25.57 -7.89
C TYR A 134 -2.14 -24.99 -8.16
N PHE A 135 -1.08 -25.64 -7.67
CA PHE A 135 0.29 -25.14 -7.81
C PHE A 135 0.91 -25.50 -9.16
N THR A 136 0.34 -24.97 -10.23
CA THR A 136 0.78 -25.18 -11.61
C THR A 136 1.17 -23.86 -12.26
N GLN A 137 1.97 -23.90 -13.31
CA GLN A 137 2.32 -22.74 -14.12
C GLN A 137 1.07 -22.02 -14.65
N ALA A 138 0.07 -22.75 -15.13
CA ALA A 138 -1.18 -22.18 -15.62
C ALA A 138 -1.96 -21.44 -14.53
N SER A 139 -2.01 -21.98 -13.31
CA SER A 139 -2.64 -21.33 -12.16
C SER A 139 -1.87 -20.06 -11.74
N TYR A 140 -0.55 -20.10 -11.80
CA TYR A 140 0.30 -18.94 -11.52
C TYR A 140 0.01 -17.80 -12.49
N GLU A 141 0.08 -18.08 -13.79
CA GLU A 141 -0.18 -17.08 -14.84
C GLU A 141 -1.60 -16.50 -14.73
N PHE A 142 -2.59 -17.35 -14.49
CA PHE A 142 -3.97 -16.93 -14.30
C PHE A 142 -4.10 -15.95 -13.11
N ASN A 143 -3.58 -16.33 -11.94
CA ASN A 143 -3.67 -15.50 -10.74
C ASN A 143 -2.85 -14.20 -10.89
N LEU A 144 -1.66 -14.26 -11.48
CA LEU A 144 -0.84 -13.08 -11.73
C LEU A 144 -1.56 -12.08 -12.65
N ASN A 145 -2.20 -12.56 -13.72
CA ASN A 145 -2.96 -11.71 -14.63
C ASN A 145 -4.17 -11.09 -13.94
N LYS A 146 -4.91 -11.86 -13.15
CA LYS A 146 -6.04 -11.35 -12.34
C LYS A 146 -5.61 -10.25 -11.36
N ASN A 147 -4.47 -10.42 -10.72
CA ASN A 147 -3.93 -9.41 -9.81
C ASN A 147 -3.49 -8.14 -10.56
N ARG A 148 -2.95 -8.26 -11.77
CA ARG A 148 -2.61 -7.11 -12.63
C ARG A 148 -3.85 -6.36 -13.11
N GLU A 149 -4.89 -7.07 -13.54
CA GLU A 149 -6.18 -6.49 -13.93
C GLU A 149 -6.79 -5.71 -12.75
N TRP A 150 -6.91 -6.36 -11.59
CA TRP A 150 -7.42 -5.73 -10.38
C TRP A 150 -6.63 -4.47 -10.01
N LEU A 151 -5.28 -4.53 -10.04
CA LEU A 151 -4.42 -3.39 -9.73
C LEU A 151 -4.69 -2.19 -10.64
N ASN A 152 -4.85 -2.43 -11.95
CA ASN A 152 -5.13 -1.38 -12.92
C ASN A 152 -6.50 -0.74 -12.66
N GLU A 153 -7.54 -1.56 -12.42
CA GLU A 153 -8.89 -1.09 -12.12
C GLU A 153 -8.93 -0.31 -10.80
N GLU A 154 -8.23 -0.79 -9.77
CA GLU A 154 -8.14 -0.15 -8.47
C GLU A 154 -7.47 1.22 -8.55
N ILE A 155 -6.35 1.33 -9.28
CA ILE A 155 -5.66 2.61 -9.51
C ILE A 155 -6.60 3.61 -10.20
N LEU A 156 -7.29 3.21 -11.27
CA LEU A 156 -8.23 4.06 -11.98
C LEU A 156 -9.41 4.50 -11.10
N SER A 157 -9.93 3.58 -10.30
CA SER A 157 -11.00 3.86 -9.34
C SER A 157 -10.58 4.89 -8.29
N ILE A 158 -9.39 4.74 -7.71
CA ILE A 158 -8.87 5.68 -6.71
C ILE A 158 -8.65 7.06 -7.32
N VAL A 159 -7.99 7.15 -8.49
CA VAL A 159 -7.75 8.43 -9.17
C VAL A 159 -9.05 9.16 -9.47
N LYS A 160 -10.09 8.43 -9.90
CA LYS A 160 -11.43 8.99 -10.15
C LYS A 160 -12.11 9.52 -8.88
N LEU A 161 -11.88 8.89 -7.73
CA LEU A 161 -12.43 9.34 -6.44
C LEU A 161 -11.73 10.58 -5.87
N GLU A 162 -10.56 10.93 -6.41
CA GLU A 162 -9.76 12.09 -5.98
C GLU A 162 -9.90 13.33 -6.88
N GLN A 163 -10.67 13.21 -7.96
CA GLN A 163 -11.03 14.33 -8.85
C GLN A 163 -12.19 15.13 -8.29
#